data_81e3d840984f842b551505e5a07e1cfe
#
_entry.id   81e3d840984f842b551505e5a07e1cfe
#
_cell.length_a   1.000
_cell.length_b   1.000
_cell.length_c   1.000
_cell.angle_alpha   90.00
_cell.angle_beta   90.00
_cell.angle_gamma   90.00
#
_symmetry.space_group_name_H-M   'P 1'
#
loop_
_entity.id
_entity.type
_entity.pdbx_description
1 polymer ?
#
loop_
_entity_poly.entity_id
_entity_poly.type
_entity_poly.pdbx_seq_one_letter_code
_entity_poly.pdbx_strand_id
1 'polypeptide(L)'
;IQPEDIHQVLAQETQLLDISEYDLQKLILKAQAQADTRFHIDLRCRDIMSKDVLCLYEDEDIQVAVEKFKQVNLMSLPVLNRAEQVCGTLALYEVVEWFQKATDLRTSWQDQVKHIMKRQVVTVQPDQELQDLIPYFVERSFNYIPVVENKALVGIISRADMIAALYRLLQHH
;
A
#
# COMPACT_ATOMS: atom_id res chain seq x y z
N ILE A 1 1.53 -22.67 -20.70
CA ILE A 1 0.39 -22.07 -19.95
C ILE A 1 -0.24 -21.08 -20.91
N GLN A 2 -1.49 -21.29 -21.30
CA GLN A 2 -2.19 -20.39 -22.20
C GLN A 2 -2.72 -19.18 -21.39
N PRO A 3 -2.88 -17.99 -22.01
CA PRO A 3 -3.43 -16.81 -21.33
C PRO A 3 -4.81 -17.07 -20.69
N GLU A 4 -5.62 -17.96 -21.29
CA GLU A 4 -6.92 -18.35 -20.78
C GLU A 4 -6.85 -19.08 -19.42
N ASP A 5 -5.80 -19.89 -19.19
CA ASP A 5 -5.60 -20.61 -17.93
C ASP A 5 -5.36 -19.63 -16.77
N ILE A 6 -4.66 -18.53 -17.08
CA ILE A 6 -4.37 -17.47 -16.11
C ILE A 6 -5.64 -16.64 -15.83
N HIS A 7 -6.43 -16.35 -16.87
CA HIS A 7 -7.71 -15.66 -16.71
C HIS A 7 -8.70 -16.44 -15.84
N GLN A 8 -8.73 -17.76 -15.99
CA GLN A 8 -9.64 -18.62 -15.23
C GLN A 8 -9.23 -18.72 -13.77
N VAL A 9 -7.94 -18.76 -13.48
CA VAL A 9 -7.40 -18.74 -12.11
C VAL A 9 -7.62 -17.38 -11.46
N LEU A 10 -7.36 -16.28 -12.16
CA LEU A 10 -7.55 -14.92 -11.61
C LEU A 10 -9.03 -14.58 -11.42
N ALA A 11 -9.93 -15.05 -12.29
CA ALA A 11 -11.36 -14.84 -12.13
C ALA A 11 -11.95 -15.63 -10.93
N GLN A 12 -11.35 -16.76 -10.57
CA GLN A 12 -11.69 -17.52 -9.37
C GLN A 12 -11.08 -16.91 -8.09
N GLU A 13 -10.00 -16.18 -8.24
CA GLU A 13 -9.21 -15.60 -7.14
C GLU A 13 -9.56 -14.12 -6.85
N THR A 14 -10.50 -13.51 -7.58
CA THR A 14 -10.98 -12.12 -7.33
C THR A 14 -11.65 -11.96 -5.94
N GLN A 15 -11.80 -13.04 -5.18
CA GLN A 15 -12.16 -13.01 -3.75
C GLN A 15 -10.96 -12.96 -2.79
N LEU A 16 -9.73 -13.06 -3.30
CA LEU A 16 -8.53 -13.05 -2.49
C LEU A 16 -7.96 -11.65 -2.37
N LEU A 17 -8.51 -10.90 -1.43
CA LEU A 17 -7.89 -9.71 -0.83
C LEU A 17 -6.63 -10.04 -0.01
N ASP A 18 -6.22 -11.29 0.01
CA ASP A 18 -5.01 -11.82 0.67
C ASP A 18 -4.12 -12.54 -0.35
N ILE A 19 -3.55 -11.79 -1.31
CA ILE A 19 -2.45 -12.32 -2.10
C ILE A 19 -1.26 -12.42 -1.15
N SER A 20 -0.85 -13.65 -0.87
CA SER A 20 0.22 -13.91 0.06
C SER A 20 1.55 -13.35 -0.48
N GLU A 21 2.47 -13.03 0.42
CA GLU A 21 3.84 -12.65 0.10
C GLU A 21 4.52 -13.68 -0.85
N TYR A 22 4.19 -14.94 -0.67
CA TYR A 22 4.64 -16.06 -1.50
C TYR A 22 4.13 -15.97 -2.95
N ASP A 23 2.87 -15.57 -3.17
CA ASP A 23 2.31 -15.45 -4.52
C ASP A 23 2.90 -14.26 -5.28
N LEU A 24 3.18 -13.16 -4.59
CA LEU A 24 3.89 -12.02 -5.16
C LEU A 24 5.33 -12.40 -5.53
N GLN A 25 6.06 -13.10 -4.66
CA GLN A 25 7.40 -13.60 -4.96
C GLN A 25 7.39 -14.54 -6.16
N LYS A 26 6.44 -15.45 -6.25
CA LYS A 26 6.30 -16.41 -7.34
C LYS A 26 5.98 -15.73 -8.68
N LEU A 27 5.16 -14.69 -8.69
CA LEU A 27 4.89 -13.88 -9.87
C LEU A 27 6.12 -13.10 -10.33
N ILE A 28 6.86 -12.51 -9.40
CA ILE A 28 8.11 -11.78 -9.69
C ILE A 28 9.18 -12.73 -10.21
N LEU A 29 9.37 -13.89 -9.56
CA LEU A 29 10.32 -14.92 -10.03
C LEU A 29 9.95 -15.46 -11.41
N LYS A 30 8.67 -15.63 -11.72
CA LYS A 30 8.23 -16.02 -13.07
C LYS A 30 8.46 -14.91 -14.09
N ALA A 31 8.19 -13.65 -13.72
CA ALA A 31 8.49 -12.50 -14.57
C ALA A 31 10.01 -12.36 -14.80
N GLN A 32 10.83 -12.54 -13.77
CA GLN A 32 12.30 -12.52 -13.88
C GLN A 32 12.84 -13.69 -14.71
N ALA A 33 12.33 -14.91 -14.55
CA ALA A 33 12.75 -16.08 -15.32
C ALA A 33 12.39 -16.00 -16.81
N GLN A 34 11.35 -15.24 -17.17
CA GLN A 34 11.06 -14.90 -18.57
C GLN A 34 11.84 -13.69 -19.06
N ALA A 35 12.39 -12.88 -18.14
CA ALA A 35 13.07 -11.62 -18.42
C ALA A 35 14.57 -11.74 -18.67
N ASP A 36 15.09 -12.95 -18.86
CA ASP A 36 16.54 -13.18 -19.02
C ASP A 36 17.14 -12.51 -20.26
N THR A 37 16.40 -11.67 -20.95
CA THR A 37 17.01 -10.88 -22.02
C THR A 37 16.49 -9.49 -22.31
N ARG A 38 15.35 -8.98 -21.88
CA ARG A 38 14.88 -7.61 -22.34
C ARG A 38 13.70 -6.99 -21.60
N PHE A 39 13.44 -7.22 -20.34
CA PHE A 39 12.38 -6.50 -19.67
C PHE A 39 12.92 -5.26 -18.94
N HIS A 40 12.97 -4.15 -19.63
CA HIS A 40 12.92 -2.85 -18.99
C HIS A 40 11.44 -2.57 -18.68
N ILE A 41 11.06 -2.57 -17.40
CA ILE A 41 9.73 -2.11 -16.99
C ILE A 41 9.75 -0.60 -17.14
N ASP A 42 9.35 -0.10 -18.30
CA ASP A 42 9.24 1.35 -18.56
C ASP A 42 7.93 1.89 -17.97
N LEU A 43 7.67 1.55 -16.71
CA LEU A 43 6.56 2.07 -15.92
C LEU A 43 7.11 2.86 -14.73
N ARG A 44 6.48 4.01 -14.50
CA ARG A 44 6.77 4.88 -13.36
C ARG A 44 5.66 4.80 -12.33
N CYS A 45 5.95 5.23 -11.13
CA CYS A 45 5.00 5.26 -10.03
C CYS A 45 3.69 5.98 -10.43
N ARG A 46 3.78 7.08 -11.19
CA ARG A 46 2.63 7.86 -11.68
C ARG A 46 1.66 7.07 -12.56
N ASP A 47 2.17 6.04 -13.27
CA ASP A 47 1.39 5.29 -14.25
C ASP A 47 0.45 4.27 -13.61
N ILE A 48 0.75 3.88 -12.36
CA ILE A 48 0.01 2.87 -11.64
C ILE A 48 -0.59 3.35 -10.32
N MET A 49 -0.17 4.51 -9.79
CA MET A 49 -0.64 4.98 -8.50
C MET A 49 -2.14 5.28 -8.50
N SER A 50 -2.81 4.92 -7.42
CA SER A 50 -4.16 5.37 -7.12
C SER A 50 -4.11 6.80 -6.55
N LYS A 51 -4.91 7.72 -7.11
CA LYS A 51 -4.91 9.15 -6.73
C LYS A 51 -5.94 9.47 -5.65
N ASP A 52 -7.00 8.68 -5.57
CA ASP A 52 -8.01 8.82 -4.52
C ASP A 52 -7.55 8.08 -3.27
N VAL A 53 -6.84 8.80 -2.41
CA VAL A 53 -6.18 8.22 -1.24
C VAL A 53 -6.93 8.62 0.03
N LEU A 54 -7.52 7.63 0.71
CA LEU A 54 -8.01 7.86 2.06
C LEU A 54 -6.81 8.01 3.01
N CYS A 55 -6.76 9.13 3.73
CA CYS A 55 -5.71 9.44 4.69
C CYS A 55 -6.28 9.88 6.05
N LEU A 56 -5.42 9.88 7.04
CA LEU A 56 -5.67 10.43 8.37
C LEU A 56 -4.91 11.75 8.53
N TYR A 57 -5.36 12.60 9.45
CA TYR A 57 -4.58 13.74 9.90
C TYR A 57 -4.00 13.47 11.29
N GLU A 58 -2.80 13.96 11.56
CA GLU A 58 -2.08 13.69 12.81
C GLU A 58 -2.82 14.18 14.07
N ASP A 59 -3.68 15.17 13.93
CA ASP A 59 -4.48 15.76 15.00
C ASP A 59 -5.94 15.26 15.05
N GLU A 60 -6.31 14.31 14.19
CA GLU A 60 -7.61 13.62 14.31
C GLU A 60 -7.64 12.71 15.53
N ASP A 61 -8.85 12.54 16.09
CA ASP A 61 -9.11 11.61 17.17
C ASP A 61 -9.00 10.15 16.66
N ILE A 62 -8.59 9.23 17.55
CA ILE A 62 -8.51 7.80 17.22
C ILE A 62 -9.86 7.24 16.80
N GLN A 63 -10.97 7.77 17.33
CA GLN A 63 -12.32 7.41 16.90
C GLN A 63 -12.51 7.61 15.40
N VAL A 64 -12.08 8.76 14.87
CA VAL A 64 -12.16 9.07 13.43
C VAL A 64 -11.32 8.10 12.61
N ALA A 65 -10.11 7.76 13.10
CA ALA A 65 -9.27 6.78 12.44
C ALA A 65 -9.95 5.39 12.34
N VAL A 66 -10.58 4.94 13.42
CA VAL A 66 -11.33 3.67 13.42
C VAL A 66 -12.50 3.70 12.44
N GLU A 67 -13.23 4.80 12.35
CA GLU A 67 -14.32 4.95 11.39
C GLU A 67 -13.82 4.91 9.94
N LYS A 68 -12.68 5.54 9.65
CA LYS A 68 -12.05 5.48 8.34
C LYS A 68 -11.59 4.05 7.99
N PHE A 69 -10.99 3.32 8.93
CA PHE A 69 -10.63 1.91 8.71
C PHE A 69 -11.83 1.02 8.38
N LYS A 70 -13.01 1.29 8.95
CA LYS A 70 -14.24 0.55 8.62
C LYS A 70 -14.74 0.79 7.19
N GLN A 71 -14.41 1.93 6.59
CA GLN A 71 -14.86 2.29 5.24
C GLN A 71 -14.02 1.62 4.15
N VAL A 72 -12.80 1.22 4.48
CA VAL A 72 -11.85 0.67 3.52
C VAL A 72 -11.32 -0.68 4.01
N ASN A 73 -11.03 -1.56 3.08
CA ASN A 73 -10.40 -2.84 3.40
C ASN A 73 -8.86 -2.71 3.42
N LEU A 74 -8.36 -1.67 4.09
CA LEU A 74 -6.93 -1.41 4.25
C LEU A 74 -6.53 -1.62 5.70
N MET A 75 -5.37 -2.22 5.91
CA MET A 75 -4.83 -2.49 7.25
C MET A 75 -3.97 -1.34 7.78
N SER A 76 -3.67 -0.34 6.96
CA SER A 76 -2.95 0.86 7.36
C SER A 76 -3.26 2.04 6.44
N LEU A 77 -3.18 3.25 6.98
CA LEU A 77 -3.46 4.51 6.28
C LEU A 77 -2.30 5.49 6.44
N PRO A 78 -1.98 6.29 5.40
CA PRO A 78 -1.04 7.38 5.53
C PRO A 78 -1.60 8.47 6.44
N VAL A 79 -0.71 9.12 7.20
CA VAL A 79 -1.05 10.23 8.07
C VAL A 79 -0.41 11.49 7.54
N LEU A 80 -1.22 12.55 7.43
CA LEU A 80 -0.81 13.87 6.97
C LEU A 80 -0.73 14.85 8.14
N ASN A 81 0.14 15.83 8.03
CA ASN A 81 0.15 17.00 8.89
C ASN A 81 -0.77 18.10 8.32
N ARG A 82 -0.90 19.24 9.03
CA ARG A 82 -1.70 20.38 8.58
C ARG A 82 -1.25 21.03 7.27
N ALA A 83 -0.03 20.74 6.83
CA ALA A 83 0.52 21.22 5.55
C ALA A 83 0.32 20.20 4.42
N GLU A 84 -0.60 19.22 4.58
CA GLU A 84 -0.89 18.14 3.62
C GLU A 84 0.33 17.27 3.28
N GLN A 85 1.32 17.21 4.17
CA GLN A 85 2.53 16.43 3.96
C GLN A 85 2.44 15.11 4.74
N VAL A 86 2.93 14.04 4.13
CA VAL A 86 3.00 12.73 4.80
C VAL A 86 3.96 12.83 5.98
N CYS A 87 3.44 12.62 7.19
CA CYS A 87 4.20 12.69 8.44
C CYS A 87 4.22 11.39 9.24
N GLY A 88 3.42 10.40 8.82
CA GLY A 88 3.33 9.11 9.50
C GLY A 88 2.51 8.09 8.75
N THR A 89 2.38 6.93 9.35
CA THR A 89 1.42 5.87 8.97
C THR A 89 0.80 5.30 10.23
N LEU A 90 -0.47 4.94 10.17
CA LEU A 90 -1.17 4.26 11.24
C LEU A 90 -1.72 2.93 10.71
N ALA A 91 -1.36 1.84 11.37
CA ALA A 91 -1.92 0.53 11.08
C ALA A 91 -3.01 0.17 12.11
N LEU A 92 -3.97 -0.64 11.69
CA LEU A 92 -5.08 -1.06 12.54
C LEU A 92 -4.61 -1.80 13.81
N TYR A 93 -3.52 -2.58 13.70
CA TYR A 93 -2.96 -3.28 14.88
C TYR A 93 -2.41 -2.31 15.94
N GLU A 94 -1.90 -1.12 15.55
CA GLU A 94 -1.42 -0.10 16.48
C GLU A 94 -2.58 0.52 17.26
N VAL A 95 -3.73 0.67 16.61
CA VAL A 95 -4.98 1.08 17.28
C VAL A 95 -5.41 0.02 18.31
N VAL A 96 -5.35 -1.26 17.93
CA VAL A 96 -5.68 -2.38 18.85
C VAL A 96 -4.73 -2.40 20.05
N GLU A 97 -3.40 -2.29 19.81
CA GLU A 97 -2.41 -2.22 20.88
C GLU A 97 -2.64 -1.03 21.82
N TRP A 98 -3.01 0.11 21.25
CA TRP A 98 -3.34 1.29 22.02
C TRP A 98 -4.49 1.02 23.00
N PHE A 99 -5.61 0.46 22.52
CA PHE A 99 -6.73 0.13 23.38
C PHE A 99 -6.42 -0.92 24.44
N GLN A 100 -5.54 -1.88 24.14
CA GLN A 100 -5.12 -2.89 25.15
C GLN A 100 -4.32 -2.27 26.30
N LYS A 101 -3.61 -1.17 26.03
CA LYS A 101 -2.80 -0.44 27.04
C LYS A 101 -3.59 0.67 27.74
N ALA A 102 -4.76 1.03 27.23
CA ALA A 102 -5.56 2.13 27.75
C ALA A 102 -6.14 1.80 29.12
N THR A 103 -5.94 2.68 30.09
CA THR A 103 -6.48 2.57 31.44
C THR A 103 -7.95 3.03 31.52
N ASP A 104 -8.35 3.93 30.63
CA ASP A 104 -9.72 4.43 30.52
C ASP A 104 -10.09 4.53 29.03
N LEU A 105 -11.02 3.67 28.59
CA LEU A 105 -11.49 3.61 27.22
C LEU A 105 -12.23 4.88 26.77
N ARG A 106 -12.84 5.62 27.68
CA ARG A 106 -13.62 6.81 27.32
C ARG A 106 -12.73 7.95 26.87
N THR A 107 -11.61 8.16 27.54
CA THR A 107 -10.65 9.21 27.20
C THR A 107 -9.76 8.79 26.02
N SER A 108 -9.51 7.50 25.86
CA SER A 108 -8.67 6.96 24.78
C SER A 108 -9.22 7.20 23.37
N TRP A 109 -10.55 7.29 23.21
CA TRP A 109 -11.16 7.60 21.92
C TRP A 109 -10.87 9.03 21.42
N GLN A 110 -10.62 9.96 22.34
CA GLN A 110 -10.32 11.36 22.07
C GLN A 110 -8.82 11.64 21.95
N ASP A 111 -8.01 10.60 22.09
CA ASP A 111 -6.57 10.75 21.88
C ASP A 111 -6.27 10.90 20.39
N GLN A 112 -5.14 11.53 20.06
CA GLN A 112 -4.84 11.92 18.70
C GLN A 112 -3.97 10.88 18.00
N VAL A 113 -4.19 10.72 16.70
CA VAL A 113 -3.46 9.82 15.79
C VAL A 113 -1.93 9.96 15.96
N LYS A 114 -1.42 11.18 16.13
CA LYS A 114 0.03 11.45 16.31
C LYS A 114 0.69 10.74 17.48
N HIS A 115 -0.10 10.31 18.49
CA HIS A 115 0.43 9.64 19.68
C HIS A 115 0.69 8.16 19.45
N ILE A 116 0.04 7.56 18.45
CA ILE A 116 0.12 6.12 18.18
C ILE A 116 0.68 5.80 16.80
N MET A 117 0.74 6.76 15.88
CA MET A 117 1.25 6.56 14.52
C MET A 117 2.75 6.29 14.50
N LYS A 118 3.23 5.58 13.50
CA LYS A 118 4.65 5.49 13.16
C LYS A 118 5.07 6.68 12.31
N ARG A 119 6.15 7.37 12.72
CA ARG A 119 6.67 8.55 12.02
C ARG A 119 7.63 8.21 10.88
N GLN A 120 8.17 7.00 10.87
CA GLN A 120 9.05 6.55 9.79
C GLN A 120 8.22 6.01 8.64
N VAL A 121 8.13 6.78 7.57
CA VAL A 121 7.40 6.41 6.36
C VAL A 121 8.35 6.42 5.17
N VAL A 122 8.38 5.32 4.43
CA VAL A 122 9.02 5.27 3.13
C VAL A 122 8.06 5.87 2.11
N THR A 123 8.53 6.83 1.34
CA THR A 123 7.77 7.46 0.26
C THR A 123 8.56 7.38 -1.03
N VAL A 124 7.88 7.47 -2.18
CA VAL A 124 8.49 7.49 -3.51
C VAL A 124 8.02 8.71 -4.29
N GLN A 125 8.74 9.05 -5.35
CA GLN A 125 8.38 10.14 -6.27
C GLN A 125 7.54 9.60 -7.45
N PRO A 126 6.68 10.43 -8.08
CA PRO A 126 5.89 10.00 -9.23
C PRO A 126 6.74 9.48 -10.40
N ASP A 127 7.93 10.03 -10.59
CA ASP A 127 8.84 9.69 -11.70
C ASP A 127 9.76 8.50 -11.40
N GLN A 128 9.73 7.96 -10.18
CA GLN A 128 10.54 6.82 -9.82
C GLN A 128 10.10 5.58 -10.60
N GLU A 129 11.07 4.76 -11.01
CA GLU A 129 10.81 3.53 -11.75
C GLU A 129 10.12 2.50 -10.87
N LEU A 130 9.12 1.82 -11.45
CA LEU A 130 8.32 0.84 -10.70
C LEU A 130 9.15 -0.32 -10.16
N GLN A 131 10.18 -0.73 -10.91
CA GLN A 131 11.09 -1.82 -10.50
C GLN A 131 11.79 -1.54 -9.16
N ASP A 132 12.05 -0.28 -8.83
CA ASP A 132 12.72 0.11 -7.58
C ASP A 132 11.84 -0.17 -6.35
N LEU A 133 10.53 -0.32 -6.56
CA LEU A 133 9.57 -0.59 -5.48
C LEU A 133 9.47 -2.06 -5.12
N ILE A 134 9.88 -2.95 -6.02
CA ILE A 134 9.77 -4.41 -5.83
C ILE A 134 10.37 -4.87 -4.49
N PRO A 135 11.58 -4.45 -4.07
CA PRO A 135 12.16 -4.89 -2.81
C PRO A 135 11.32 -4.49 -1.58
N TYR A 136 10.63 -3.35 -1.63
CA TYR A 136 9.79 -2.91 -0.50
C TYR A 136 8.58 -3.81 -0.29
N PHE A 137 7.98 -4.30 -1.37
CA PHE A 137 6.83 -5.19 -1.30
C PHE A 137 7.21 -6.64 -1.02
N VAL A 138 8.36 -7.10 -1.55
CA VAL A 138 8.81 -8.49 -1.44
C VAL A 138 9.57 -8.75 -0.15
N GLU A 139 10.59 -7.92 0.14
CA GLU A 139 11.50 -8.17 1.25
C GLU A 139 11.03 -7.54 2.55
N ARG A 140 10.35 -6.38 2.47
CA ARG A 140 9.95 -5.59 3.64
C ARG A 140 8.45 -5.68 3.95
N SER A 141 7.69 -6.46 3.19
CA SER A 141 6.27 -6.73 3.40
C SER A 141 5.39 -5.48 3.50
N PHE A 142 5.73 -4.41 2.76
CA PHE A 142 4.91 -3.20 2.74
C PHE A 142 3.56 -3.50 2.09
N ASN A 143 2.47 -3.00 2.68
CA ASN A 143 1.14 -3.11 2.10
C ASN A 143 0.90 -2.05 1.03
N TYR A 144 1.50 -0.87 1.21
CA TYR A 144 1.47 0.25 0.28
C TYR A 144 2.68 1.16 0.49
N ILE A 145 2.93 2.03 -0.50
CA ILE A 145 3.93 3.09 -0.44
C ILE A 145 3.26 4.39 -0.89
N PRO A 146 3.27 5.47 -0.07
CA PRO A 146 2.80 6.78 -0.49
C PRO A 146 3.68 7.38 -1.59
N VAL A 147 3.05 7.95 -2.61
CA VAL A 147 3.71 8.72 -3.66
C VAL A 147 3.60 10.19 -3.30
N VAL A 148 4.74 10.86 -3.21
CA VAL A 148 4.81 12.27 -2.79
C VAL A 148 5.48 13.11 -3.87
N GLU A 149 4.96 14.31 -4.09
CA GLU A 149 5.57 15.33 -4.94
C GLU A 149 5.65 16.63 -4.15
N ASN A 150 6.83 17.24 -4.06
CA ASN A 150 7.07 18.43 -3.23
C ASN A 150 6.59 18.27 -1.78
N LYS A 151 6.74 17.07 -1.22
CA LYS A 151 6.28 16.64 0.11
C LYS A 151 4.77 16.44 0.24
N ALA A 152 3.94 16.81 -0.74
CA ALA A 152 2.51 16.57 -0.74
C ALA A 152 2.19 15.14 -1.20
N LEU A 153 1.18 14.53 -0.61
CA LEU A 153 0.67 13.22 -1.02
C LEU A 153 -0.07 13.38 -2.36
N VAL A 154 0.41 12.70 -3.42
CA VAL A 154 -0.20 12.75 -4.75
C VAL A 154 -0.78 11.41 -5.20
N GLY A 155 -0.51 10.34 -4.46
CA GLY A 155 -1.04 9.02 -4.73
C GLY A 155 -0.51 7.98 -3.77
N ILE A 156 -0.93 6.74 -3.99
CA ILE A 156 -0.51 5.57 -3.24
C ILE A 156 -0.31 4.41 -4.20
N ILE A 157 0.67 3.57 -3.94
CA ILE A 157 0.87 2.30 -4.66
C ILE A 157 0.73 1.17 -3.66
N SER A 158 -0.26 0.32 -3.87
CA SER A 158 -0.50 -0.87 -3.06
C SER A 158 0.10 -2.12 -3.72
N ARG A 159 0.11 -3.24 -2.99
CA ARG A 159 0.44 -4.56 -3.59
C ARG A 159 -0.47 -4.91 -4.74
N ALA A 160 -1.76 -4.59 -4.65
CA ALA A 160 -2.73 -4.84 -5.71
C ALA A 160 -2.39 -4.06 -6.98
N ASP A 161 -1.97 -2.78 -6.84
CA ASP A 161 -1.54 -1.96 -7.98
C ASP A 161 -0.30 -2.54 -8.66
N MET A 162 0.69 -3.02 -7.86
CA MET A 162 1.90 -3.68 -8.37
C MET A 162 1.55 -4.94 -9.16
N ILE A 163 0.66 -5.78 -8.62
CA ILE A 163 0.23 -7.03 -9.29
C ILE A 163 -0.51 -6.72 -10.57
N ALA A 164 -1.43 -5.75 -10.55
CA ALA A 164 -2.18 -5.35 -11.73
C ALA A 164 -1.25 -4.79 -12.82
N ALA A 165 -0.22 -4.03 -12.45
CA ALA A 165 0.77 -3.52 -13.39
C ALA A 165 1.60 -4.65 -14.02
N LEU A 166 2.10 -5.57 -13.22
CA LEU A 166 2.86 -6.74 -13.71
C LEU A 166 2.00 -7.62 -14.62
N TYR A 167 0.73 -7.82 -14.27
CA TYR A 167 -0.19 -8.60 -15.09
C TYR A 167 -0.41 -7.96 -16.47
N ARG A 168 -0.63 -6.63 -16.53
CA ARG A 168 -0.77 -5.90 -17.81
C ARG A 168 0.47 -6.03 -18.70
N LEU A 169 1.65 -5.95 -18.10
CA LEU A 169 2.92 -6.13 -18.84
C LEU A 169 3.02 -7.52 -19.48
N LEU A 170 2.56 -8.56 -18.78
CA LEU A 170 2.58 -9.93 -19.28
C LEU A 170 1.58 -10.19 -20.41
N GLN A 171 0.51 -9.38 -20.53
CA GLN A 171 -0.49 -9.53 -21.61
C GLN A 171 -0.08 -8.85 -22.93
N HIS A 172 0.82 -7.89 -22.89
CA HIS A 172 1.24 -7.13 -24.06
C HIS A 172 2.48 -7.73 -24.77
N HIS A 173 2.85 -8.94 -24.40
CA HIS A 173 3.94 -9.74 -25.01
C HIS A 173 3.44 -11.10 -25.41
#